data_14fdd4b19ae8da9517b0d9646e00d8fc
#
_entry.id   14fdd4b19ae8da9517b0d9646e00d8fc
#
_cell.length_a   1.000
_cell.length_b   1.000
_cell.length_c   1.000
_cell.angle_alpha   90.00
_cell.angle_beta   90.00
_cell.angle_gamma   90.00
#
_symmetry.space_group_name_H-M   'P 1'
#
loop_
_entity.id
_entity.type
_entity.pdbx_description
1 polymer ?
#
loop_
_entity_poly.entity_id
_entity_poly.type
_entity_poly.pdbx_seq_one_letter_code
_entity_poly.pdbx_strand_id
1 'polypeptide(L)'
;MTVQQRSDATLATALRISVSRLARRLRVERLAPELAEPALSDTQLAALATLERHGAMTPGELAEHEKVQPPSMTRVIAALADWELVTRSPDPTDRRQVILSVTSRGRELVQQARRRREAWLARRLAELTPQERAALLAAAPILEKLSQA
;
A
#
# COMPACT_ATOMS: atom_id res chain seq x y z
N MET A 1 -18.15 32.19 -7.74
CA MET A 1 -17.77 30.80 -8.06
C MET A 1 -18.19 30.48 -9.47
N THR A 2 -17.24 30.18 -10.33
CA THR A 2 -17.52 29.90 -11.76
C THR A 2 -18.16 28.53 -11.95
N VAL A 3 -18.81 28.27 -13.11
CA VAL A 3 -19.38 26.96 -13.46
C VAL A 3 -18.30 25.87 -13.38
N GLN A 4 -17.09 26.15 -13.83
CA GLN A 4 -15.96 25.24 -13.78
C GLN A 4 -15.60 24.86 -12.33
N GLN A 5 -15.50 25.82 -11.42
CA GLN A 5 -15.21 25.56 -10.01
C GLN A 5 -16.27 24.68 -9.33
N ARG A 6 -17.54 24.79 -9.70
CA ARG A 6 -18.62 23.91 -9.20
C ARG A 6 -18.46 22.49 -9.74
N SER A 7 -18.12 22.35 -11.03
CA SER A 7 -17.86 21.05 -11.66
C SER A 7 -16.68 20.35 -11.01
N ASP A 8 -15.59 21.05 -10.77
CA ASP A 8 -14.38 20.50 -10.14
C ASP A 8 -14.64 20.08 -8.68
N ALA A 9 -15.40 20.86 -7.91
CA ALA A 9 -15.79 20.50 -6.56
C ALA A 9 -16.68 19.24 -6.49
N THR A 10 -17.59 19.10 -7.46
CA THR A 10 -18.45 17.92 -7.57
C THR A 10 -17.65 16.68 -7.94
N LEU A 11 -16.73 16.80 -8.90
CA LEU A 11 -15.83 15.72 -9.30
C LEU A 11 -14.91 15.30 -8.15
N ALA A 12 -14.32 16.26 -7.44
CA ALA A 12 -13.46 15.99 -6.29
C ALA A 12 -14.19 15.20 -5.19
N THR A 13 -15.44 15.59 -4.89
CA THR A 13 -16.28 14.88 -3.92
C THR A 13 -16.56 13.45 -4.36
N ALA A 14 -16.97 13.25 -5.62
CA ALA A 14 -17.27 11.94 -6.17
C ALA A 14 -16.04 11.02 -6.15
N LEU A 15 -14.91 11.51 -6.61
CA LEU A 15 -13.63 10.77 -6.60
C LEU A 15 -13.20 10.40 -5.18
N ARG A 16 -13.22 11.37 -4.25
CA ARG A 16 -12.86 11.10 -2.86
C ARG A 16 -13.67 9.97 -2.25
N ILE A 17 -14.99 10.00 -2.45
CA ILE A 17 -15.89 8.96 -1.91
C ILE A 17 -15.64 7.61 -2.59
N SER A 18 -15.60 7.58 -3.92
CA SER A 18 -15.46 6.33 -4.68
C SER A 18 -14.10 5.66 -4.44
N VAL A 19 -13.02 6.44 -4.50
CA VAL A 19 -11.66 5.93 -4.25
C VAL A 19 -11.51 5.44 -2.82
N SER A 20 -12.03 6.19 -1.82
CA SER A 20 -11.97 5.77 -0.42
C SER A 20 -12.74 4.47 -0.16
N ARG A 21 -13.91 4.30 -0.78
CA ARG A 21 -14.72 3.07 -0.65
C ARG A 21 -14.02 1.88 -1.31
N LEU A 22 -13.50 2.06 -2.52
CA LEU A 22 -12.76 1.01 -3.23
C LEU A 22 -11.49 0.62 -2.46
N ALA A 23 -10.71 1.59 -2.00
CA ALA A 23 -9.52 1.34 -1.19
C ALA A 23 -9.83 0.56 0.10
N ARG A 24 -10.93 0.90 0.78
CA ARG A 24 -11.40 0.15 1.95
C ARG A 24 -11.75 -1.30 1.59
N ARG A 25 -12.44 -1.52 0.47
CA ARG A 25 -12.79 -2.85 0.02
C ARG A 25 -11.55 -3.69 -0.30
N LEU A 26 -10.59 -3.13 -1.01
CA LEU A 26 -9.32 -3.78 -1.32
C LEU A 26 -8.49 -4.12 -0.05
N ARG A 27 -8.59 -3.30 1.00
CA ARG A 27 -7.94 -3.63 2.28
C ARG A 27 -8.52 -4.87 2.95
N VAL A 28 -9.82 -5.08 2.86
CA VAL A 28 -10.47 -6.29 3.41
C VAL A 28 -9.99 -7.56 2.68
N GLU A 29 -9.73 -7.46 1.37
CA GLU A 29 -9.34 -8.60 0.52
C GLU A 29 -7.83 -8.93 0.58
N ARG A 30 -7.10 -8.42 1.56
CA ARG A 30 -5.63 -8.51 1.59
C ARG A 30 -5.05 -9.90 1.90
N LEU A 31 -5.64 -10.64 2.83
CA LEU A 31 -5.17 -11.97 3.24
C LEU A 31 -6.35 -12.89 3.55
N ALA A 32 -6.20 -14.19 3.30
CA ALA A 32 -7.15 -15.16 3.79
C ALA A 32 -7.03 -15.28 5.31
N PRO A 33 -8.15 -15.35 6.05
CA PRO A 33 -8.11 -15.55 7.49
C PRO A 33 -7.29 -16.78 7.91
N GLU A 34 -7.31 -17.81 7.11
CA GLU A 34 -6.62 -19.09 7.39
C GLU A 34 -5.10 -19.05 7.10
N LEU A 35 -4.64 -18.05 6.32
CA LEU A 35 -3.22 -17.89 5.95
C LEU A 35 -2.57 -16.69 6.61
N ALA A 36 -3.33 -15.94 7.42
CA ALA A 36 -2.93 -14.65 7.98
C ALA A 36 -2.32 -14.80 9.38
N GLU A 37 -1.38 -15.69 9.54
CA GLU A 37 -0.49 -15.62 10.70
C GLU A 37 0.92 -15.17 10.24
N PRO A 38 1.38 -14.06 10.74
CA PRO A 38 0.75 -13.13 11.69
C PRO A 38 -0.32 -12.23 11.04
N ALA A 39 -1.32 -11.83 11.83
CA ALA A 39 -2.36 -10.89 11.39
C ALA A 39 -1.78 -9.47 11.30
N LEU A 40 -1.29 -9.09 10.12
CA LEU A 40 -0.69 -7.77 9.88
C LEU A 40 -1.75 -6.67 9.88
N SER A 41 -1.44 -5.52 10.52
CA SER A 41 -2.19 -4.29 10.33
C SER A 41 -1.97 -3.71 8.92
N ASP A 42 -2.81 -2.75 8.52
CA ASP A 42 -2.62 -2.04 7.25
C ASP A 42 -1.27 -1.34 7.18
N THR A 43 -0.85 -0.72 8.27
CA THR A 43 0.44 -0.02 8.35
C THR A 43 1.62 -0.99 8.25
N GLN A 44 1.53 -2.15 8.91
CA GLN A 44 2.57 -3.19 8.84
C GLN A 44 2.71 -3.75 7.43
N LEU A 45 1.58 -4.07 6.78
CA LEU A 45 1.61 -4.57 5.41
C LEU A 45 2.10 -3.51 4.42
N ALA A 46 1.71 -2.24 4.60
CA ALA A 46 2.19 -1.13 3.78
C ALA A 46 3.70 -0.92 3.93
N ALA A 47 4.22 -0.91 5.15
CA ALA A 47 5.66 -0.81 5.42
C ALA A 47 6.45 -1.96 4.76
N LEU A 48 5.93 -3.18 4.87
CA LEU A 48 6.53 -4.36 4.24
C LEU A 48 6.54 -4.26 2.71
N ALA A 49 5.44 -3.79 2.12
CA ALA A 49 5.31 -3.58 0.68
C ALA A 49 6.25 -2.47 0.17
N THR A 50 6.48 -1.42 0.97
CA THR A 50 7.42 -0.34 0.65
C THR A 50 8.86 -0.86 0.62
N LEU A 51 9.25 -1.67 1.60
CA LEU A 51 10.57 -2.32 1.61
C LEU A 51 10.75 -3.28 0.44
N GLU A 52 9.70 -4.01 0.08
CA GLU A 52 9.75 -4.92 -1.08
C GLU A 52 9.92 -4.16 -2.40
N ARG A 53 9.23 -3.03 -2.55
CA ARG A 53 9.23 -2.22 -3.78
C ARG A 53 10.50 -1.39 -3.94
N HIS A 54 10.95 -0.75 -2.89
CA HIS A 54 12.04 0.25 -2.94
C HIS A 54 13.39 -0.30 -2.47
N GLY A 55 13.41 -1.50 -1.90
CA GLY A 55 14.63 -2.12 -1.36
C GLY A 55 14.92 -1.71 0.08
N ALA A 56 16.12 -2.06 0.53
CA ALA A 56 16.56 -1.79 1.89
C ALA A 56 16.65 -0.29 2.19
N MET A 57 16.21 0.11 3.36
CA MET A 57 16.21 1.51 3.80
C MET A 57 16.30 1.63 5.32
N THR A 58 16.60 2.83 5.80
CA THR A 58 16.60 3.13 7.24
C THR A 58 15.17 3.23 7.79
N PRO A 59 14.98 3.07 9.13
CA PRO A 59 13.70 3.33 9.78
C PRO A 59 13.14 4.72 9.51
N GLY A 60 13.99 5.75 9.44
CA GLY A 60 13.60 7.11 9.14
C GLY A 60 13.04 7.27 7.72
N GLU A 61 13.73 6.71 6.74
CA GLU A 61 13.27 6.70 5.33
C GLU A 61 11.93 5.96 5.20
N LEU A 62 11.78 4.82 5.88
CA LEU A 62 10.51 4.09 5.87
C LEU A 62 9.37 4.89 6.49
N ALA A 63 9.62 5.58 7.61
CA ALA A 63 8.64 6.45 8.25
C ALA A 63 8.21 7.61 7.32
N GLU A 64 9.14 8.20 6.58
CA GLU A 64 8.85 9.24 5.58
C GLU A 64 8.02 8.70 4.41
N HIS A 65 8.37 7.54 3.86
CA HIS A 65 7.60 6.89 2.79
C HIS A 65 6.15 6.64 3.19
N GLU A 66 5.96 6.13 4.40
CA GLU A 66 4.63 5.78 4.92
C GLU A 66 3.88 6.97 5.54
N LYS A 67 4.51 8.13 5.66
CA LYS A 67 3.98 9.33 6.34
C LYS A 67 3.50 9.00 7.78
N VAL A 68 4.28 8.17 8.46
CA VAL A 68 4.03 7.70 9.84
C VAL A 68 5.04 8.31 10.78
N GLN A 69 4.59 8.69 11.96
CA GLN A 69 5.48 9.25 12.99
C GLN A 69 6.55 8.22 13.41
N PRO A 70 7.81 8.62 13.63
CA PRO A 70 8.91 7.72 13.96
C PRO A 70 8.63 6.77 15.14
N PRO A 71 8.02 7.18 16.26
CA PRO A 71 7.70 6.26 17.35
C PRO A 71 6.72 5.15 16.96
N SER A 72 5.74 5.47 16.12
CA SER A 72 4.77 4.49 15.59
C SER A 72 5.46 3.54 14.62
N MET A 73 6.33 4.04 13.76
CA MET A 73 7.11 3.21 12.84
C MET A 73 8.06 2.26 13.59
N THR A 74 8.65 2.70 14.69
CA THR A 74 9.49 1.83 15.55
C THR A 74 8.72 0.60 16.04
N ARG A 75 7.46 0.77 16.43
CA ARG A 75 6.58 -0.34 16.84
C ARG A 75 6.24 -1.27 15.68
N VAL A 76 5.96 -0.70 14.52
CA VAL A 76 5.71 -1.46 13.29
C VAL A 76 6.91 -2.34 12.94
N ILE A 77 8.10 -1.77 12.93
CA ILE A 77 9.36 -2.46 12.62
C ILE A 77 9.63 -3.57 13.64
N ALA A 78 9.44 -3.29 14.93
CA ALA A 78 9.63 -4.28 15.98
C ALA A 78 8.72 -5.51 15.77
N ALA A 79 7.45 -5.31 15.50
CA ALA A 79 6.52 -6.39 15.21
C ALA A 79 6.90 -7.19 13.95
N LEU A 80 7.30 -6.51 12.87
CA LEU A 80 7.72 -7.16 11.64
C LEU A 80 9.01 -7.98 11.84
N ALA A 81 9.93 -7.49 12.65
CA ALA A 81 11.16 -8.20 12.98
C ALA A 81 10.88 -9.43 13.88
N ASP A 82 10.00 -9.31 14.86
CA ASP A 82 9.59 -10.43 15.73
C ASP A 82 8.95 -11.57 14.93
N TRP A 83 8.25 -11.24 13.86
CA TRP A 83 7.67 -12.23 12.94
C TRP A 83 8.61 -12.69 11.82
N GLU A 84 9.87 -12.26 11.87
CA GLU A 84 10.88 -12.60 10.86
C GLU A 84 10.49 -12.18 9.42
N LEU A 85 9.74 -11.09 9.29
CA LEU A 85 9.32 -10.53 8.01
C LEU A 85 10.30 -9.49 7.48
N VAL A 86 11.05 -8.86 8.40
CA VAL A 86 12.17 -7.96 8.10
C VAL A 86 13.38 -8.34 8.91
N THR A 87 14.55 -8.02 8.38
CA THR A 87 15.84 -8.10 9.10
C THR A 87 16.38 -6.71 9.35
N ARG A 88 17.16 -6.57 10.42
CA ARG A 88 17.94 -5.38 10.75
C ARG A 88 19.41 -5.69 10.60
N SER A 89 20.15 -4.86 9.90
CA SER A 89 21.58 -4.95 9.76
C SER A 89 22.23 -3.57 9.89
N PRO A 90 23.51 -3.49 10.33
CA PRO A 90 24.24 -2.23 10.30
C PRO A 90 24.39 -1.73 8.86
N ASP A 91 24.32 -0.40 8.67
CA ASP A 91 24.65 0.19 7.38
C ASP A 91 26.14 -0.05 7.07
N PRO A 92 26.51 -0.55 5.87
CA PRO A 92 27.90 -0.78 5.49
C PRO A 92 28.76 0.49 5.50
N THR A 93 28.16 1.66 5.28
CA THR A 93 28.85 2.96 5.21
C THR A 93 28.83 3.72 6.54
N ASP A 94 27.75 3.57 7.33
CA ASP A 94 27.61 4.18 8.66
C ASP A 94 27.02 3.17 9.64
N ARG A 95 27.88 2.50 10.40
CA ARG A 95 27.50 1.48 11.39
C ARG A 95 26.60 1.99 12.52
N ARG A 96 26.39 3.30 12.65
CA ARG A 96 25.45 3.89 13.61
C ARG A 96 24.01 3.77 13.14
N GLN A 97 23.81 3.57 11.84
CA GLN A 97 22.50 3.41 11.24
C GLN A 97 22.13 1.94 11.08
N VAL A 98 20.85 1.66 11.20
CA VAL A 98 20.25 0.34 10.95
C VAL A 98 19.60 0.38 9.57
N ILE A 99 19.83 -0.67 8.78
CA ILE A 99 19.16 -0.90 7.51
C ILE A 99 18.15 -2.02 7.69
N LEU A 100 16.94 -1.78 7.21
CA LEU A 100 15.84 -2.73 7.18
C LEU A 100 15.78 -3.38 5.81
N SER A 101 15.64 -4.70 5.79
CA SER A 101 15.44 -5.47 4.56
C SER A 101 14.28 -6.44 4.73
N VAL A 102 13.47 -6.61 3.69
CA VAL A 102 12.40 -7.60 3.68
C VAL A 102 12.98 -9.00 3.53
N THR A 103 12.48 -9.96 4.30
CA THR A 103 12.85 -11.38 4.20
C THR A 103 12.08 -12.06 3.06
N SER A 104 12.48 -13.27 2.67
CA SER A 104 11.71 -14.10 1.71
C SER A 104 10.28 -14.31 2.18
N ARG A 105 10.07 -14.61 3.47
CA ARG A 105 8.74 -14.74 4.07
C ARG A 105 7.93 -13.44 3.97
N GLY A 106 8.56 -12.30 4.22
CA GLY A 106 7.93 -11.00 4.07
C GLY A 106 7.49 -10.70 2.64
N ARG A 107 8.35 -11.02 1.65
CA ARG A 107 7.98 -10.89 0.22
C ARG A 107 6.81 -11.78 -0.17
N GLU A 108 6.80 -13.02 0.28
CA GLU A 108 5.69 -13.94 0.03
C GLU A 108 4.36 -13.41 0.53
N LEU A 109 4.32 -12.86 1.76
CA LEU A 109 3.11 -12.24 2.32
C LEU A 109 2.64 -11.04 1.50
N VAL A 110 3.54 -10.15 1.10
CA VAL A 110 3.20 -9.00 0.24
C VAL A 110 2.64 -9.47 -1.10
N GLN A 111 3.26 -10.45 -1.72
CA GLN A 111 2.83 -10.99 -3.01
C GLN A 111 1.48 -11.71 -2.91
N GLN A 112 1.24 -12.46 -1.83
CA GLN A 112 -0.06 -13.10 -1.58
C GLN A 112 -1.16 -12.05 -1.42
N ALA A 113 -0.93 -11.01 -0.63
CA ALA A 113 -1.88 -9.91 -0.45
C ALA A 113 -2.18 -9.19 -1.77
N ARG A 114 -1.15 -8.95 -2.59
CA ARG A 114 -1.30 -8.34 -3.91
C ARG A 114 -2.16 -9.21 -4.83
N ARG A 115 -1.82 -10.49 -4.97
CA ARG A 115 -2.56 -11.44 -5.82
C ARG A 115 -4.03 -11.53 -5.44
N ARG A 116 -4.36 -11.53 -4.15
CA ARG A 116 -5.76 -11.58 -3.70
C ARG A 116 -6.53 -10.33 -4.07
N ARG A 117 -5.94 -9.15 -3.87
CA ARG A 117 -6.55 -7.88 -4.27
C ARG A 117 -6.78 -7.81 -5.78
N GLU A 118 -5.79 -8.21 -6.56
CA GLU A 118 -5.88 -8.26 -8.02
C GLU A 118 -6.93 -9.24 -8.49
N ALA A 119 -7.00 -10.44 -7.91
CA ALA A 119 -8.01 -11.46 -8.24
C ALA A 119 -9.42 -10.99 -7.88
N TRP A 120 -9.60 -10.34 -6.75
CA TRP A 120 -10.88 -9.75 -6.37
C TRP A 120 -11.30 -8.66 -7.35
N LEU A 121 -10.38 -7.74 -7.65
CA LEU A 121 -10.64 -6.63 -8.57
C LEU A 121 -10.93 -7.14 -9.99
N ALA A 122 -10.16 -8.11 -10.48
CA ALA A 122 -10.39 -8.71 -11.79
C ALA A 122 -11.80 -9.30 -11.94
N ARG A 123 -12.30 -9.99 -10.89
CA ARG A 123 -13.68 -10.50 -10.88
C ARG A 123 -14.71 -9.36 -10.98
N ARG A 124 -14.49 -8.25 -10.25
CA ARG A 124 -15.40 -7.08 -10.32
C ARG A 124 -15.33 -6.37 -11.66
N LEU A 125 -14.15 -6.26 -12.24
CA LEU A 125 -13.98 -5.68 -13.57
C LEU A 125 -14.66 -6.53 -14.67
N ALA A 126 -14.74 -7.84 -14.49
CA ALA A 126 -15.46 -8.71 -15.42
C ALA A 126 -16.98 -8.47 -15.46
N GLU A 127 -17.55 -7.91 -14.41
CA GLU A 127 -18.98 -7.56 -14.31
C GLU A 127 -19.32 -6.23 -15.03
N LEU A 128 -18.30 -5.45 -15.43
CA LEU A 128 -18.46 -4.15 -16.06
C LEU A 128 -18.66 -4.27 -17.58
N THR A 129 -19.33 -3.28 -18.16
CA THR A 129 -19.43 -3.12 -19.61
C THR A 129 -18.06 -2.80 -20.22
N PRO A 130 -17.86 -3.06 -21.54
CA PRO A 130 -16.64 -2.67 -22.23
C PRO A 130 -16.33 -1.18 -22.13
N GLN A 131 -17.35 -0.32 -22.17
CA GLN A 131 -17.21 1.14 -22.02
C GLN A 131 -16.72 1.54 -20.64
N GLU A 132 -17.27 0.95 -19.58
CA GLU A 132 -16.86 1.20 -18.20
C GLU A 132 -15.41 0.75 -17.97
N ARG A 133 -15.03 -0.42 -18.50
CA ARG A 133 -13.62 -0.88 -18.44
C ARG A 133 -12.66 0.05 -19.16
N ALA A 134 -13.04 0.52 -20.35
CA ALA A 134 -12.23 1.48 -21.11
C ALA A 134 -12.07 2.80 -20.35
N ALA A 135 -13.13 3.29 -19.71
CA ALA A 135 -13.09 4.50 -18.87
C ALA A 135 -12.13 4.33 -17.68
N LEU A 136 -12.16 3.20 -16.98
CA LEU A 136 -11.25 2.91 -15.87
C LEU A 136 -9.80 2.77 -16.34
N LEU A 137 -9.58 2.13 -17.47
CA LEU A 137 -8.24 2.01 -18.05
C LEU A 137 -7.64 3.38 -18.39
N ALA A 138 -8.44 4.27 -18.96
CA ALA A 138 -8.04 5.64 -19.26
C ALA A 138 -7.84 6.48 -17.98
N ALA A 139 -8.61 6.23 -16.92
CA ALA A 139 -8.52 6.95 -15.66
C ALA A 139 -7.31 6.52 -14.80
N ALA A 140 -6.84 5.28 -14.92
CA ALA A 140 -5.77 4.73 -14.06
C ALA A 140 -4.50 5.60 -14.05
N PRO A 141 -3.91 6.05 -15.18
CA PRO A 141 -2.73 6.92 -15.16
C PRO A 141 -3.02 8.32 -14.60
N ILE A 142 -4.27 8.79 -14.71
CA ILE A 142 -4.67 10.07 -14.13
C ILE A 142 -4.73 9.98 -12.60
N LEU A 143 -5.29 8.89 -12.07
CA LEU A 143 -5.33 8.63 -10.64
C LEU A 143 -3.91 8.46 -10.07
N GLU A 144 -3.02 7.79 -10.80
CA GLU A 144 -1.61 7.66 -10.41
C GLU A 144 -0.95 9.05 -10.31
N LYS A 145 -1.13 9.91 -11.31
CA LYS A 145 -0.62 11.29 -11.29
C LYS A 145 -1.14 12.08 -10.08
N LEU A 146 -2.42 11.93 -9.71
CA LEU A 146 -3.01 12.59 -8.54
C LEU A 146 -2.43 12.08 -7.23
N SER A 147 -2.05 10.81 -7.16
CA SER A 147 -1.47 10.20 -5.95
C SER A 147 -0.05 10.65 -5.65
N GLN A 148 0.67 11.16 -6.67
CA GLN A 148 2.05 11.63 -6.56
C GLN A 148 2.17 13.15 -6.34
N ALA A 149 1.05 13.87 -6.33
CA ALA A 149 1.01 15.33 -6.19
C ALA A 149 1.23 15.81 -4.74
#